data_196926a9de8e0f5240f514719a279d26
#
_entry.id   196926a9de8e0f5240f514719a279d26
#
_cell.length_a   1.000
_cell.length_b   1.000
_cell.length_c   1.000
_cell.angle_alpha   90.00
_cell.angle_beta   90.00
_cell.angle_gamma   90.00
#
_symmetry.space_group_name_H-M   'P 1'
#
loop_
_entity.id
_entity.type
_entity.pdbx_description
1 polymer ?
#
loop_
_entity_poly.entity_id
_entity_poly.type
_entity_poly.pdbx_seq_one_letter_code
_entity_poly.pdbx_strand_id
1 'polypeptide(L)' 'MVYDYSKLTGRIVEVCGTRSKFASRMNMSLRTLSLKLNNKLPWKQPEMEKAAKVLDFSLSDIQVYFFTLKVQNN' A
#
# COMPACT_ATOMS: atom_id res chain seq x y z
N MET A 1 11.53 9.18 -7.96
CA MET A 1 10.34 9.75 -7.34
C MET A 1 9.94 8.86 -6.17
N VAL A 2 9.70 9.44 -5.00
CA VAL A 2 9.39 8.70 -3.77
C VAL A 2 7.94 8.94 -3.39
N TYR A 3 7.21 7.85 -3.14
CA TYR A 3 5.82 7.92 -2.73
C TYR A 3 5.67 7.82 -1.22
N ASP A 4 4.69 8.53 -0.69
CA ASP A 4 4.34 8.49 0.72
C ASP A 4 3.20 7.47 0.89
N TYR A 5 3.48 6.35 1.52
CA TYR A 5 2.50 5.29 1.76
C TYR A 5 1.92 5.32 3.18
N SER A 6 2.02 6.45 3.88
CA SER A 6 1.51 6.54 5.26
C SER A 6 0.00 6.30 5.33
N LYS A 7 -0.77 6.83 4.38
CA LYS A 7 -2.21 6.59 4.34
C LYS A 7 -2.54 5.13 4.05
N LEU A 8 -1.79 4.52 3.13
CA LEU A 8 -1.95 3.10 2.83
C LEU A 8 -1.62 2.25 4.06
N THR A 9 -0.52 2.54 4.72
CA THR A 9 -0.11 1.83 5.95
C THR A 9 -1.15 1.98 7.04
N GLY A 10 -1.69 3.18 7.23
CA GLY A 10 -2.75 3.42 8.21
C GLY A 10 -3.99 2.58 7.91
N ARG A 11 -4.39 2.52 6.64
CA ARG A 11 -5.54 1.73 6.23
C ARG A 11 -5.30 0.23 6.42
N ILE A 12 -4.08 -0.24 6.14
CA ILE A 12 -3.68 -1.63 6.38
C ILE A 12 -3.89 -2.01 7.85
N VAL A 13 -3.41 -1.18 8.76
CA VAL A 13 -3.56 -1.43 10.20
C VAL A 13 -5.02 -1.36 10.61
N GLU A 14 -5.76 -0.39 10.10
CA GLU A 14 -7.17 -0.20 10.42
C GLU A 14 -8.02 -1.42 10.01
N VAL A 15 -7.80 -1.97 8.82
CA VAL A 15 -8.62 -3.06 8.27
C VAL A 15 -8.08 -4.43 8.65
N CYS A 16 -6.76 -4.63 8.55
CA CYS A 16 -6.14 -5.94 8.72
C CYS A 16 -5.48 -6.12 10.08
N GLY A 17 -5.23 -5.06 10.80
CA GLY A 17 -4.57 -5.10 12.09
C GLY A 17 -3.05 -5.10 12.01
N THR A 18 -2.46 -5.89 11.13
CA THR A 18 -1.00 -5.97 10.94
C THR A 18 -0.65 -6.03 9.46
N ARG A 19 0.58 -5.65 9.14
CA ARG A 19 1.13 -5.78 7.79
C ARG A 19 1.20 -7.24 7.37
N SER A 20 1.51 -8.12 8.31
CA SER A 20 1.61 -9.56 8.06
C SER A 20 0.27 -10.13 7.57
N LYS A 21 -0.83 -9.75 8.21
CA LYS A 21 -2.16 -10.18 7.79
C LYS A 21 -2.54 -9.63 6.42
N PHE A 22 -2.19 -8.37 6.16
CA PHE A 22 -2.44 -7.79 4.85
C PHE A 22 -1.64 -8.50 3.76
N ALA A 23 -0.33 -8.76 4.01
CA ALA A 23 0.51 -9.48 3.06
C ALA A 23 -0.09 -10.85 2.74
N SER A 24 -0.58 -11.56 3.76
CA SER A 24 -1.23 -12.86 3.59
C SER A 24 -2.46 -12.75 2.69
N ARG A 25 -3.30 -11.75 2.92
CA ARG A 25 -4.50 -11.53 2.10
C ARG A 25 -4.16 -11.14 0.66
N MET A 26 -3.02 -10.47 0.48
CA MET A 26 -2.51 -10.10 -0.83
C MET A 26 -1.76 -11.23 -1.52
N ASN A 27 -1.58 -12.35 -0.84
CA ASN A 27 -0.82 -13.49 -1.33
C ASN A 27 0.63 -13.11 -1.66
N MET A 28 1.23 -12.29 -0.80
CA MET A 28 2.64 -11.92 -0.93
C MET A 28 3.35 -12.06 0.41
N SER A 29 4.67 -12.18 0.39
CA SER A 29 5.45 -12.27 1.62
C SER A 29 5.50 -10.90 2.31
N LEU A 30 5.71 -10.92 3.63
CA LEU A 30 5.90 -9.69 4.39
C LEU A 30 7.11 -8.92 3.88
N ARG A 31 8.17 -9.64 3.47
CA ARG A 31 9.36 -8.99 2.87
C ARG A 31 9.02 -8.23 1.61
N THR A 32 8.25 -8.83 0.71
CA THR A 32 7.83 -8.17 -0.52
C THR A 32 6.99 -6.93 -0.22
N LEU A 33 6.05 -7.04 0.73
CA LEU A 33 5.25 -5.89 1.14
C LEU A 33 6.13 -4.77 1.69
N SER A 34 7.09 -5.11 2.55
CA SER A 34 8.00 -4.11 3.12
C SER A 34 8.80 -3.39 2.05
N LEU A 35 9.29 -4.13 1.05
CA LEU A 35 10.03 -3.53 -0.07
C LEU A 35 9.15 -2.56 -0.87
N LYS A 36 7.90 -2.91 -1.09
CA LYS A 36 6.96 -2.04 -1.80
C LYS A 36 6.61 -0.79 -0.99
N LEU A 37 6.40 -0.93 0.32
CA LEU A 37 6.09 0.21 1.20
C LEU A 37 7.29 1.14 1.40
N ASN A 38 8.51 0.64 1.16
CA ASN A 38 9.74 1.43 1.28
C ASN A 38 10.26 1.93 -0.07
N ASN A 39 9.43 1.91 -1.12
CA ASN A 39 9.80 2.38 -2.46
C ASN A 39 10.96 1.61 -3.09
N LYS A 40 11.19 0.36 -2.67
CA LYS A 40 12.23 -0.50 -3.23
C LYS A 40 11.72 -1.36 -4.38
N LEU A 41 10.43 -1.66 -4.39
CA LEU A 41 9.74 -2.36 -5.46
C LEU A 41 8.47 -1.59 -5.84
N PRO A 42 8.13 -1.52 -7.12
CA PRO A 42 6.90 -0.84 -7.55
C PRO A 42 5.66 -1.67 -7.20
N TRP A 43 4.54 -1.00 -7.02
CA TRP A 43 3.24 -1.63 -6.98
C TRP A 43 2.77 -1.86 -8.40
N LYS A 44 2.26 -3.07 -8.66
CA LYS A 44 1.68 -3.40 -9.96
C LYS A 44 0.19 -3.07 -9.96
N GLN A 45 -0.34 -2.74 -11.13
CA GLN A 45 -1.75 -2.39 -11.23
C GLN A 45 -2.71 -3.44 -10.66
N PRO A 46 -2.56 -4.75 -10.96
CA PRO A 46 -3.43 -5.76 -10.36
C PRO A 46 -3.32 -5.83 -8.85
N GLU A 47 -2.13 -5.53 -8.29
CA GLU A 47 -1.93 -5.49 -6.84
C GLU A 47 -2.69 -4.33 -6.21
N MET A 48 -2.68 -3.16 -6.86
CA MET A 48 -3.43 -2.00 -6.36
C MET A 48 -4.93 -2.28 -6.36
N GLU A 49 -5.44 -2.92 -7.41
CA GLU A 49 -6.85 -3.29 -7.50
C GLU A 49 -7.23 -4.29 -6.40
N LYS A 50 -6.36 -5.28 -6.16
CA LYS A 50 -6.58 -6.26 -5.10
C LYS A 50 -6.54 -5.60 -3.72
N ALA A 51 -5.59 -4.69 -3.51
CA ALA A 51 -5.51 -3.95 -2.25
C ALA A 51 -6.78 -3.13 -1.99
N ALA A 52 -7.33 -2.52 -3.03
CA ALA A 52 -8.59 -1.78 -2.91
C ALA A 52 -9.72 -2.68 -2.40
N LYS A 53 -9.78 -3.91 -2.89
CA LYS A 53 -10.79 -4.88 -2.43
C LYS A 53 -10.54 -5.33 -1.00
N VAL A 54 -9.29 -5.67 -0.68
CA VAL A 54 -8.92 -6.15 0.66
C VAL A 54 -9.13 -5.06 1.71
N LEU A 55 -8.79 -3.81 1.36
CA LEU A 55 -8.87 -2.68 2.29
C LEU A 55 -10.18 -1.90 2.18
N ASP A 56 -11.08 -2.35 1.32
CA ASP A 56 -12.42 -1.79 1.15
C ASP A 56 -12.40 -0.28 0.86
N PHE A 57 -11.65 0.11 -0.18
CA PHE A 57 -11.72 1.47 -0.69
C PHE A 57 -12.01 1.47 -2.19
N SER A 58 -12.55 2.60 -2.66
CA SER A 58 -12.93 2.76 -4.06
C SER A 58 -11.69 2.86 -4.96
N LEU A 59 -11.79 2.33 -6.18
CA LEU A 59 -10.73 2.51 -7.17
C LEU A 59 -10.45 3.99 -7.45
N SER A 60 -11.44 4.88 -7.23
CA SER A 60 -11.22 6.32 -7.36
C SER A 60 -10.24 6.86 -6.32
N ASP A 61 -9.99 6.13 -5.23
CA ASP A 61 -9.07 6.53 -4.17
C ASP A 61 -7.65 5.96 -4.36
N ILE A 62 -7.40 5.24 -5.44
CA ILE A 62 -6.09 4.64 -5.70
C ILE A 62 -4.98 5.70 -5.68
N GLN A 63 -5.25 6.88 -6.25
CA GLN A 63 -4.26 7.94 -6.30
C GLN A 63 -3.85 8.38 -4.88
N VAL A 64 -4.80 8.48 -3.96
CA VAL A 64 -4.52 8.89 -2.57
C VAL A 64 -3.62 7.88 -1.86
N TYR A 65 -3.87 6.60 -2.06
CA TYR A 65 -3.13 5.55 -1.36
C TYR A 65 -1.78 5.20 -2.01
N PHE A 66 -1.69 5.25 -3.33
CA PHE A 66 -0.52 4.73 -4.05
C PHE A 66 0.30 5.79 -4.77
N PHE A 67 -0.22 6.99 -4.98
CA PHE A 67 0.45 8.00 -5.79
C PHE A 67 0.62 9.35 -5.08
N THR A 68 0.52 9.35 -3.75
CA THR A 68 0.83 10.55 -2.97
C THR A 68 2.35 10.72 -2.94
N LEU A 69 2.83 11.84 -3.44
CA LEU A 69 4.26 12.11 -3.45
C LEU A 69 4.74 12.52 -2.08
N LYS A 70 5.92 12.04 -1.71
CA LYS A 70 6.54 12.43 -0.45
C LYS A 70 7.03 13.86 -0.54
N VAL A 71 6.61 14.70 0.40
CA VAL A 71 7.07 16.08 0.47
C VAL A 71 8.48 16.09 1.05
N GLN A 72 9.41 16.71 0.30
CA GLN A 72 10.76 16.88 0.80
C GLN A 72 10.90 18.32 1.29
N ASN A 73 11.17 18.47 2.57
CA ASN A 73 11.50 19.77 3.16
C ASN A 73 13.00 19.94 3.12
N ASN A 74 13.44 20.92 2.36
CA ASN A 74 14.85 21.30 2.34
C ASN A 74 15.13 22.34 3.42
#